data_a691ef3cbd4e900d4e3bb7564674ddec
#
_entry.id   a691ef3cbd4e900d4e3bb7564674ddec
#
_cell.length_a   1.000
_cell.length_b   1.000
_cell.length_c   1.000
_cell.angle_alpha   90.00
_cell.angle_beta   90.00
_cell.angle_gamma   90.00
#
_symmetry.space_group_name_H-M   'P 1'
#
loop_
_entity.id
_entity.type
_entity.pdbx_description
1 polymer ?
#
loop_
_entity_poly.entity_id
_entity_poly.type
_entity_poly.pdbx_seq_one_letter_code
_entity_poly.pdbx_strand_id
1 'polypeptide(L)'
;GMLSVDAQGYLREVRGENVFAVDWPEKEEALKYIHILKANEHETEVLTGCKNPREAALKLANWGVKEVLLTLGSMGSVIYADGEFHEIPAYPPTEIVDATGCGDTYMAGYLYMRNKGASYKEAGCFAAAMCTIKLEASGPFGGTEKDVWDIIERYK
;
A
#
# COMPACT_ATOMS: atom_id res chain seq x y z
N GLY A 1 -1.22 20.96 -1.57
CA GLY A 1 -0.42 19.81 -1.16
C GLY A 1 -1.19 18.50 -1.31
N MET A 2 -0.49 17.40 -1.36
CA MET A 2 -1.08 16.05 -1.41
C MET A 2 -1.20 15.47 -0.01
N LEU A 3 -2.36 14.89 0.33
CA LEU A 3 -2.57 14.15 1.56
C LEU A 3 -2.53 12.67 1.26
N SER A 4 -1.60 11.95 1.88
CA SER A 4 -1.53 10.49 1.82
C SER A 4 -1.88 9.89 3.18
N VAL A 5 -2.64 8.79 3.16
CA VAL A 5 -3.10 8.13 4.37
C VAL A 5 -2.95 6.62 4.22
N ASP A 6 -2.40 5.99 5.26
CA ASP A 6 -2.51 4.55 5.47
C ASP A 6 -3.76 4.31 6.33
N ALA A 7 -4.70 3.54 5.82
CA ALA A 7 -5.99 3.32 6.47
C ALA A 7 -5.89 2.59 7.81
N GLN A 8 -4.80 1.87 8.05
CA GLN A 8 -4.59 0.99 9.19
C GLN A 8 -4.98 1.61 10.54
N GLY A 9 -4.52 2.84 10.80
CA GLY A 9 -4.76 3.50 12.09
C GLY A 9 -6.23 3.84 12.38
N TYR A 10 -7.02 4.03 11.33
CA TYR A 10 -8.44 4.37 11.43
C TYR A 10 -9.34 3.14 11.55
N LEU A 11 -8.81 1.96 11.27
CA LEU A 11 -9.56 0.71 11.23
C LEU A 11 -9.21 -0.25 12.37
N ARG A 12 -8.52 0.25 13.39
CA ARG A 12 -8.12 -0.53 14.56
C ARG A 12 -8.48 0.17 15.84
N GLU A 13 -9.01 -0.61 16.78
CA GLU A 13 -9.27 -0.18 18.14
C GLU A 13 -8.51 -1.08 19.10
N VAL A 14 -7.77 -0.47 20.02
CA VAL A 14 -7.03 -1.20 21.06
C VAL A 14 -7.88 -1.22 22.33
N ARG A 15 -8.19 -2.43 22.81
CA ARG A 15 -8.91 -2.67 24.07
C ARG A 15 -8.07 -3.58 24.96
N GLY A 16 -7.39 -3.01 25.94
CA GLY A 16 -6.43 -3.74 26.77
C GLY A 16 -5.24 -4.22 25.93
N GLU A 17 -5.01 -5.54 25.90
CA GLU A 17 -3.94 -6.17 25.12
C GLU A 17 -4.41 -6.63 23.72
N ASN A 18 -5.67 -6.42 23.37
CA ASN A 18 -6.24 -6.89 22.11
C ASN A 18 -6.48 -5.74 21.12
N VAL A 19 -6.32 -6.05 19.84
CA VAL A 19 -6.59 -5.14 18.73
C VAL A 19 -7.78 -5.67 17.93
N PHE A 20 -8.78 -4.81 17.75
CA PHE A 20 -10.01 -5.15 17.01
C PHE A 20 -10.09 -4.34 15.72
N ALA A 21 -10.62 -4.98 14.68
CA ALA A 21 -10.99 -4.27 13.45
C ALA A 21 -12.27 -3.46 13.72
N VAL A 22 -12.25 -2.19 13.36
CA VAL A 22 -13.39 -1.27 13.47
C VAL A 22 -13.57 -0.50 12.18
N ASP A 23 -14.80 -0.09 11.88
CA ASP A 23 -15.05 0.79 10.75
C ASP A 23 -14.69 2.24 11.11
N TRP A 24 -14.47 3.04 10.09
CA TRP A 24 -14.23 4.47 10.19
C TRP A 24 -15.50 5.23 9.78
N PRO A 25 -16.31 5.69 10.74
CA PRO A 25 -17.63 6.27 10.43
C PRO A 25 -17.60 7.49 9.52
N GLU A 26 -16.58 8.35 9.65
CA GLU A 26 -16.43 9.58 8.87
C GLU A 26 -15.69 9.39 7.55
N LYS A 27 -15.46 8.15 7.13
CA LYS A 27 -14.63 7.83 5.96
C LYS A 27 -15.08 8.54 4.68
N GLU A 28 -16.36 8.54 4.37
CA GLU A 28 -16.85 9.13 3.12
C GLU A 28 -16.60 10.64 3.05
N GLU A 29 -16.66 11.33 4.18
CA GLU A 29 -16.34 12.75 4.23
C GLU A 29 -14.83 13.00 4.16
N ALA A 30 -14.04 12.22 4.90
CA ALA A 30 -12.60 12.36 4.96
C ALA A 30 -11.92 11.98 3.62
N LEU A 31 -12.41 10.93 2.95
CA LEU A 31 -11.82 10.43 1.71
C LEU A 31 -11.85 11.44 0.56
N LYS A 32 -12.75 12.41 0.60
CA LYS A 32 -12.79 13.52 -0.38
C LYS A 32 -11.50 14.35 -0.39
N TYR A 33 -10.80 14.39 0.73
CA TYR A 33 -9.58 15.18 0.91
C TYR A 33 -8.31 14.36 0.79
N ILE A 34 -8.43 13.03 0.69
CA ILE A 34 -7.29 12.13 0.60
C ILE A 34 -6.90 11.92 -0.86
N HIS A 35 -5.66 12.24 -1.18
CA HIS A 35 -5.10 12.08 -2.51
C HIS A 35 -4.65 10.63 -2.76
N ILE A 36 -3.89 10.08 -1.81
CA ILE A 36 -3.35 8.72 -1.87
C ILE A 36 -3.81 7.95 -0.64
N LEU A 37 -4.51 6.85 -0.83
CA LEU A 37 -4.92 5.94 0.24
C LEU A 37 -4.30 4.57 0.03
N LYS A 38 -3.64 4.05 1.06
CA LYS A 38 -3.14 2.68 1.09
C LYS A 38 -3.95 1.84 2.08
N ALA A 39 -4.32 0.64 1.66
CA ALA A 39 -4.99 -0.34 2.50
C ALA A 39 -4.68 -1.77 2.02
N ASN A 40 -4.66 -2.73 2.94
CA ASN A 40 -4.58 -4.14 2.58
C ASN A 40 -5.98 -4.73 2.28
N GLU A 41 -6.05 -6.01 1.89
CA GLU A 41 -7.32 -6.67 1.56
C GLU A 41 -8.36 -6.58 2.68
N HIS A 42 -7.94 -6.85 3.91
CA HIS A 42 -8.85 -6.82 5.06
C HIS A 42 -9.35 -5.40 5.35
N GLU A 43 -8.45 -4.44 5.31
CA GLU A 43 -8.77 -3.03 5.53
C GLU A 43 -9.72 -2.50 4.45
N THR A 44 -9.53 -2.88 3.19
CA THR A 44 -10.43 -2.49 2.10
C THR A 44 -11.82 -3.08 2.25
N GLU A 45 -11.92 -4.33 2.73
CA GLU A 45 -13.21 -4.95 3.02
C GLU A 45 -13.94 -4.20 4.15
N VAL A 46 -13.24 -3.86 5.23
CA VAL A 46 -13.82 -3.07 6.34
C VAL A 46 -14.28 -1.69 5.86
N LEU A 47 -13.46 -1.01 5.04
CA LEU A 47 -13.79 0.31 4.53
C LEU A 47 -14.99 0.32 3.59
N THR A 48 -15.06 -0.64 2.67
CA THR A 48 -15.99 -0.59 1.53
C THR A 48 -17.11 -1.60 1.61
N GLY A 49 -16.94 -2.66 2.40
CA GLY A 49 -17.82 -3.82 2.39
C GLY A 49 -17.62 -4.75 1.18
N CYS A 50 -16.67 -4.44 0.31
CA CYS A 50 -16.39 -5.21 -0.90
C CYS A 50 -15.23 -6.20 -0.66
N LYS A 51 -15.46 -7.47 -0.95
CA LYS A 51 -14.41 -8.49 -0.86
C LYS A 51 -13.48 -8.49 -2.06
N ASN A 52 -13.98 -8.07 -3.23
CA ASN A 52 -13.18 -7.97 -4.43
C ASN A 52 -12.33 -6.69 -4.39
N PRO A 53 -10.98 -6.78 -4.46
CA PRO A 53 -10.10 -5.63 -4.38
C PRO A 53 -10.37 -4.56 -5.45
N ARG A 54 -10.69 -4.97 -6.67
CA ARG A 54 -10.97 -4.01 -7.77
C ARG A 54 -12.28 -3.25 -7.53
N GLU A 55 -13.32 -3.92 -7.07
CA GLU A 55 -14.58 -3.25 -6.69
C GLU A 55 -14.36 -2.29 -5.52
N ALA A 56 -13.57 -2.71 -4.53
CA ALA A 56 -13.19 -1.85 -3.40
C ALA A 56 -12.45 -0.60 -3.86
N ALA A 57 -11.49 -0.74 -4.78
CA ALA A 57 -10.75 0.39 -5.34
C ALA A 57 -11.65 1.38 -6.07
N LEU A 58 -12.58 0.89 -6.88
CA LEU A 58 -13.56 1.73 -7.59
C LEU A 58 -14.43 2.52 -6.61
N LYS A 59 -14.87 1.89 -5.53
CA LYS A 59 -15.68 2.52 -4.51
C LYS A 59 -14.91 3.61 -3.77
N LEU A 60 -13.67 3.36 -3.40
CA LEU A 60 -12.80 4.35 -2.75
C LEU A 60 -12.51 5.54 -3.68
N ALA A 61 -12.25 5.28 -4.97
CA ALA A 61 -12.07 6.33 -5.95
C ALA A 61 -13.34 7.16 -6.15
N ASN A 62 -14.51 6.52 -6.13
CA ASN A 62 -15.79 7.20 -6.22
C ASN A 62 -16.05 8.12 -5.01
N TRP A 63 -15.52 7.76 -3.84
CA TRP A 63 -15.57 8.62 -2.64
C TRP A 63 -14.57 9.78 -2.67
N GLY A 64 -13.68 9.83 -3.66
CA GLY A 64 -12.79 10.97 -3.93
C GLY A 64 -11.30 10.71 -3.87
N VAL A 65 -10.87 9.49 -3.54
CA VAL A 65 -9.44 9.14 -3.53
C VAL A 65 -8.90 9.11 -4.97
N LYS A 66 -7.76 9.74 -5.19
CA LYS A 66 -7.16 9.83 -6.53
C LYS A 66 -6.24 8.66 -6.87
N GLU A 67 -5.47 8.20 -5.91
CA GLU A 67 -4.57 7.05 -6.05
C GLU A 67 -4.89 6.06 -4.94
N VAL A 68 -5.42 4.89 -5.31
CA VAL A 68 -5.75 3.81 -4.37
C VAL A 68 -4.69 2.73 -4.46
N LEU A 69 -3.98 2.47 -3.36
CA LEU A 69 -2.95 1.45 -3.26
C LEU A 69 -3.49 0.26 -2.46
N LEU A 70 -3.75 -0.85 -3.13
CA LEU A 70 -4.24 -2.08 -2.49
C LEU A 70 -3.12 -3.10 -2.39
N THR A 71 -2.68 -3.40 -1.19
CA THR A 71 -1.66 -4.42 -0.96
C THR A 71 -2.30 -5.78 -0.73
N LEU A 72 -1.80 -6.80 -1.43
CA LEU A 72 -2.38 -8.15 -1.49
C LEU A 72 -1.39 -9.22 -0.97
N GLY A 73 -0.48 -8.83 -0.08
CA GLY A 73 0.54 -9.72 0.46
C GLY A 73 1.42 -10.32 -0.63
N SER A 74 1.57 -11.64 -0.63
CA SER A 74 2.37 -12.38 -1.62
C SER A 74 1.83 -12.29 -3.05
N MET A 75 0.59 -11.86 -3.23
CA MET A 75 -0.04 -11.68 -4.55
C MET A 75 0.33 -10.35 -5.21
N GLY A 76 1.15 -9.52 -4.56
CA GLY A 76 1.54 -8.23 -5.08
C GLY A 76 0.63 -7.10 -4.63
N SER A 77 0.43 -6.12 -5.47
CA SER A 77 -0.47 -4.99 -5.19
C SER A 77 -1.15 -4.51 -6.47
N VAL A 78 -2.19 -3.72 -6.28
CA VAL A 78 -2.93 -3.08 -7.37
C VAL A 78 -3.03 -1.60 -7.06
N ILE A 79 -2.73 -0.76 -8.04
CA ILE A 79 -2.92 0.68 -7.95
C ILE A 79 -4.04 1.08 -8.91
N TYR A 80 -5.04 1.77 -8.38
CA TYR A 80 -6.08 2.38 -9.20
C TYR A 80 -5.88 3.90 -9.22
N ALA A 81 -5.65 4.45 -10.39
CA ALA A 81 -5.44 5.88 -10.59
C ALA A 81 -5.80 6.26 -12.03
N ASP A 82 -6.35 7.45 -12.23
CA ASP A 82 -6.72 7.99 -13.53
C ASP A 82 -7.60 7.04 -14.38
N GLY A 83 -8.49 6.30 -13.71
CA GLY A 83 -9.40 5.37 -14.36
C GLY A 83 -8.80 4.04 -14.80
N GLU A 84 -7.55 3.75 -14.42
CA GLU A 84 -6.83 2.54 -14.81
C GLU A 84 -6.33 1.74 -13.61
N PHE A 85 -6.32 0.41 -13.77
CA PHE A 85 -5.69 -0.50 -12.82
C PHE A 85 -4.27 -0.82 -13.26
N HIS A 86 -3.31 -0.69 -12.34
CA HIS A 86 -1.92 -1.06 -12.53
C HIS A 86 -1.60 -2.22 -11.59
N GLU A 87 -1.36 -3.40 -12.18
CA GLU A 87 -0.96 -4.57 -11.41
C GLU A 87 0.54 -4.51 -11.12
N ILE A 88 0.90 -4.66 -9.85
CA ILE A 88 2.27 -4.62 -9.38
C ILE A 88 2.65 -6.01 -8.89
N PRO A 89 3.71 -6.62 -9.42
CA PRO A 89 4.14 -7.94 -8.97
C PRO A 89 4.67 -7.89 -7.54
N ALA A 90 4.59 -9.00 -6.83
CA ALA A 90 5.39 -9.23 -5.64
C ALA A 90 6.76 -9.76 -6.07
N TYR A 91 7.81 -9.23 -5.47
CA TYR A 91 9.17 -9.77 -5.64
C TYR A 91 9.46 -10.68 -4.45
N PRO A 92 9.54 -12.01 -4.65
CA PRO A 92 9.67 -12.94 -3.54
C PRO A 92 10.97 -12.72 -2.76
N PRO A 93 10.92 -12.62 -1.42
CA PRO A 93 12.14 -12.61 -0.61
C PRO A 93 12.76 -14.02 -0.55
N THR A 94 14.07 -14.09 -0.27
CA THR A 94 14.75 -15.36 -0.02
C THR A 94 14.24 -16.01 1.26
N GLU A 95 14.00 -15.18 2.30
CA GLU A 95 13.34 -15.60 3.53
C GLU A 95 12.58 -14.41 4.14
N ILE A 96 11.58 -14.71 4.95
CA ILE A 96 10.85 -13.69 5.69
C ILE A 96 11.34 -13.69 7.12
N VAL A 97 12.09 -12.65 7.50
CA VAL A 97 12.61 -12.46 8.85
C VAL A 97 11.61 -11.67 9.69
N ASP A 98 11.11 -10.55 9.17
CA ASP A 98 10.19 -9.68 9.88
C ASP A 98 9.33 -8.86 8.92
N ALA A 99 8.02 -9.03 9.00
CA ALA A 99 7.05 -8.30 8.18
C ALA A 99 6.59 -6.98 8.79
N THR A 100 7.01 -6.67 10.01
CA THR A 100 6.63 -5.43 10.70
C THR A 100 7.12 -4.21 9.94
N GLY A 101 6.23 -3.27 9.67
CA GLY A 101 6.57 -2.03 8.96
C GLY A 101 6.64 -2.15 7.44
N CYS A 102 6.29 -3.29 6.84
CA CYS A 102 6.22 -3.42 5.37
C CYS A 102 5.23 -2.46 4.74
N GLY A 103 4.09 -2.23 5.37
CA GLY A 103 3.10 -1.25 4.89
C GLY A 103 3.66 0.16 4.84
N ASP A 104 4.35 0.56 5.89
CA ASP A 104 5.00 1.88 5.97
C ASP A 104 6.12 2.00 4.92
N THR A 105 6.91 0.94 4.75
CA THR A 105 7.96 0.87 3.72
C THR A 105 7.39 1.01 2.32
N TYR A 106 6.29 0.34 2.03
CA TYR A 106 5.59 0.43 0.74
C TYR A 106 5.16 1.89 0.48
N MET A 107 4.47 2.51 1.43
CA MET A 107 4.01 3.88 1.28
C MET A 107 5.19 4.85 1.08
N ALA A 108 6.24 4.70 1.86
CA ALA A 108 7.44 5.54 1.74
C ALA A 108 8.09 5.44 0.36
N GLY A 109 8.29 4.22 -0.15
CA GLY A 109 8.85 3.99 -1.48
C GLY A 109 7.97 4.52 -2.60
N TYR A 110 6.68 4.31 -2.48
CA TYR A 110 5.71 4.83 -3.44
C TYR A 110 5.74 6.36 -3.51
N LEU A 111 5.65 7.03 -2.36
CA LEU A 111 5.66 8.49 -2.28
C LEU A 111 6.98 9.08 -2.79
N TYR A 112 8.10 8.45 -2.44
CA TYR A 112 9.42 8.86 -2.92
C TYR A 112 9.47 8.89 -4.45
N MET A 113 9.03 7.84 -5.10
CA MET A 113 9.06 7.74 -6.55
C MET A 113 8.02 8.66 -7.21
N ARG A 114 6.81 8.75 -6.66
CA ARG A 114 5.79 9.68 -7.18
C ARG A 114 6.25 11.14 -7.09
N ASN A 115 6.93 11.49 -6.02
CA ASN A 115 7.49 12.84 -5.85
C ASN A 115 8.60 13.16 -6.88
N LYS A 116 9.28 12.13 -7.39
CA LYS A 116 10.26 12.25 -8.48
C LYS A 116 9.61 12.28 -9.88
N GLY A 117 8.30 12.16 -9.96
CA GLY A 117 7.58 12.16 -11.23
C GLY A 117 7.46 10.78 -11.90
N ALA A 118 7.77 9.70 -11.20
CA ALA A 118 7.61 8.34 -11.73
C ALA A 118 6.13 8.02 -12.01
N SER A 119 5.88 7.12 -12.95
CA SER A 119 4.55 6.59 -13.22
C SER A 119 4.01 5.81 -12.02
N TYR A 120 2.71 5.57 -11.99
CA TYR A 120 2.07 4.76 -10.94
C TYR A 120 2.70 3.37 -10.87
N LYS A 121 2.92 2.73 -12.01
CA LYS A 121 3.52 1.40 -12.08
C LYS A 121 4.97 1.38 -11.61
N GLU A 122 5.80 2.31 -12.04
CA GLU A 122 7.20 2.41 -11.58
C GLU A 122 7.27 2.64 -10.07
N ALA A 123 6.46 3.54 -9.54
CA ALA A 123 6.40 3.82 -8.11
C ALA A 123 5.95 2.58 -7.32
N GLY A 124 4.96 1.85 -7.83
CA GLY A 124 4.49 0.60 -7.22
C GLY A 124 5.55 -0.50 -7.23
N CYS A 125 6.24 -0.69 -8.35
CA CYS A 125 7.32 -1.68 -8.45
C CYS A 125 8.47 -1.35 -7.49
N PHE A 126 8.85 -0.10 -7.39
CA PHE A 126 9.88 0.36 -6.46
C PHE A 126 9.46 0.09 -5.01
N ALA A 127 8.23 0.44 -4.65
CA ALA A 127 7.68 0.18 -3.33
C ALA A 127 7.67 -1.32 -2.99
N ALA A 128 7.24 -2.17 -3.92
CA ALA A 128 7.21 -3.62 -3.75
C ALA A 128 8.62 -4.21 -3.54
N ALA A 129 9.60 -3.74 -4.30
CA ALA A 129 10.99 -4.17 -4.16
C ALA A 129 11.61 -3.72 -2.83
N MET A 130 11.29 -2.52 -2.35
CA MET A 130 11.68 -2.08 -1.00
C MET A 130 11.13 -3.02 0.07
N CYS A 131 9.88 -3.43 -0.05
CA CYS A 131 9.26 -4.38 0.88
C CYS A 131 9.99 -5.72 0.90
N THR A 132 10.44 -6.21 -0.25
CA THR A 132 11.22 -7.45 -0.34
C THR A 132 12.48 -7.37 0.52
N ILE A 133 13.23 -6.29 0.40
CA ILE A 133 14.44 -6.05 1.20
C ILE A 133 14.10 -5.93 2.68
N LYS A 134 13.02 -5.21 3.01
CA LYS A 134 12.56 -5.04 4.39
C LYS A 134 12.20 -6.39 5.04
N LEU A 135 11.52 -7.28 4.30
CA LEU A 135 11.12 -8.60 4.79
C LEU A 135 12.30 -9.49 5.19
N GLU A 136 13.45 -9.32 4.54
CA GLU A 136 14.64 -10.14 4.73
C GLU A 136 15.47 -9.74 5.96
N ALA A 137 15.09 -8.67 6.65
CA ALA A 137 15.80 -8.16 7.82
C ALA A 137 14.84 -7.66 8.90
N SER A 138 15.30 -7.69 10.16
CA SER A 138 14.56 -7.05 11.25
C SER A 138 14.82 -5.55 11.25
N GLY A 139 13.88 -4.78 11.82
CA GLY A 139 13.98 -3.32 11.88
C GLY A 139 13.53 -2.62 10.61
N PRO A 140 13.76 -1.30 10.52
CA PRO A 140 13.34 -0.52 9.36
C PRO A 140 14.15 -0.87 8.11
N PHE A 141 13.64 -0.39 6.94
CA PHE A 141 14.35 -0.55 5.68
C PHE A 141 15.78 0.02 5.78
N GLY A 142 16.75 -0.83 5.49
CA GLY A 142 18.18 -0.49 5.57
C GLY A 142 18.93 -0.62 4.24
N GLY A 143 18.22 -0.87 3.14
CA GLY A 143 18.82 -0.99 1.81
C GLY A 143 19.10 0.36 1.14
N THR A 144 19.67 0.28 -0.06
CA THR A 144 19.93 1.44 -0.92
C THR A 144 18.98 1.45 -2.12
N GLU A 145 18.88 2.58 -2.79
CA GLU A 145 18.11 2.69 -4.05
C GLU A 145 18.63 1.71 -5.10
N LYS A 146 19.93 1.52 -5.19
CA LYS A 146 20.54 0.53 -6.08
C LYS A 146 20.07 -0.89 -5.77
N ASP A 147 20.01 -1.27 -4.50
CA ASP A 147 19.51 -2.60 -4.09
C ASP A 147 18.09 -2.83 -4.58
N VAL A 148 17.24 -1.81 -4.51
CA VAL A 148 15.85 -1.85 -4.97
C VAL A 148 15.80 -2.08 -6.48
N TRP A 149 16.54 -1.31 -7.27
CA TRP A 149 16.58 -1.47 -8.72
C TRP A 149 17.17 -2.81 -9.15
N ASP A 150 18.14 -3.35 -8.43
CA ASP A 150 18.71 -4.67 -8.69
C ASP A 150 17.64 -5.78 -8.59
N ILE A 151 16.73 -5.67 -7.62
CA ILE A 151 15.60 -6.61 -7.49
C ILE A 151 14.64 -6.48 -8.69
N ILE A 152 14.26 -5.28 -9.06
CA ILE A 152 13.36 -5.03 -10.19
C ILE A 152 13.95 -5.59 -11.49
N GLU A 153 15.23 -5.35 -11.74
CA GLU A 153 15.94 -5.86 -12.92
C GLU A 153 16.00 -7.39 -12.97
N ARG A 154 16.17 -8.03 -11.80
CA ARG A 154 16.23 -9.50 -11.69
C ARG A 154 14.96 -10.18 -12.15
N TYR A 155 13.80 -9.54 -11.97
CA TYR A 155 12.47 -10.09 -12.26
C TYR A 155 11.83 -9.52 -13.53
N LYS A 156 12.57 -8.82 -14.34
CA LYS A 156 12.11 -8.36 -15.65
C LYS A 156 11.97 -9.48 -16.67
#